data_225ae256996b6d75940ffc877c7f6abe
#
_entry.id   225ae256996b6d75940ffc877c7f6abe
#
_cell.length_a   1.000
_cell.length_b   1.000
_cell.length_c   1.000
_cell.angle_alpha   90.00
_cell.angle_beta   90.00
_cell.angle_gamma   90.00
#
_symmetry.space_group_name_H-M   'P 1'
#
loop_
_entity.id
_entity.type
_entity.pdbx_description
1 polymer ?
#
loop_
_entity_poly.entity_id
_entity_poly.type
_entity_poly.pdbx_seq_one_letter_code
_entity_poly.pdbx_strand_id
1 'polypeptide(L)'
;MTAPNAPAFRDLSRDECDAVLARNHVGRIAFSFHDHVDIEPINFSYEEGWIYGRTGDGTKLRTLAHNRWVAFETDEVNAMFDWRSVVIKGALYILDPGGAPHEHAVSVLRKFLPEALGARDPFPDRTVVFRVHADQVTGRTAAKPE
;
A
#
# COMPACT_ATOMS: atom_id res chain seq x y z
N MET A 1 33.53 6.89 -13.21
CA MET A 1 32.94 6.97 -14.57
C MET A 1 32.00 5.80 -14.78
N THR A 2 30.76 6.07 -15.19
CA THR A 2 29.75 5.02 -15.38
C THR A 2 29.90 4.39 -16.75
N ALA A 3 29.79 3.06 -16.84
CA ALA A 3 29.82 2.37 -18.14
C ALA A 3 28.68 2.87 -19.04
N PRO A 4 28.87 2.98 -20.38
CA PRO A 4 27.83 3.50 -21.28
C PRO A 4 26.50 2.74 -21.24
N ASN A 5 26.51 1.47 -20.87
CA ASN A 5 25.32 0.61 -20.79
C ASN A 5 24.88 0.31 -19.36
N ALA A 6 25.40 1.04 -18.37
CA ALA A 6 24.99 0.86 -16.98
C ALA A 6 23.55 1.33 -16.77
N PRO A 7 22.77 0.61 -15.95
CA PRO A 7 21.45 1.07 -15.58
C PRO A 7 21.52 2.40 -14.81
N ALA A 8 20.55 3.25 -15.00
CA ALA A 8 20.42 4.51 -14.28
C ALA A 8 19.46 4.33 -13.10
N PHE A 9 19.86 4.83 -11.93
CA PHE A 9 19.04 4.89 -10.73
C PHE A 9 18.67 6.34 -10.48
N ARG A 10 17.40 6.61 -10.20
CA ARG A 10 16.95 7.96 -9.84
C ARG A 10 15.75 7.90 -8.89
N ASP A 11 15.51 9.01 -8.21
CA ASP A 11 14.30 9.18 -7.44
C ASP A 11 13.12 9.47 -8.36
N LEU A 12 11.95 8.93 -8.00
CA LEU A 12 10.70 9.27 -8.65
C LEU A 12 10.18 10.60 -8.08
N SER A 13 9.56 11.41 -8.93
CA SER A 13 8.81 12.58 -8.48
C SER A 13 7.54 12.14 -7.74
N ARG A 14 6.90 13.07 -7.04
CA ARG A 14 5.64 12.76 -6.35
C ARG A 14 4.57 12.31 -7.35
N ASP A 15 4.46 12.97 -8.49
CA ASP A 15 3.48 12.59 -9.51
C ASP A 15 3.75 11.20 -10.07
N GLU A 16 5.01 10.85 -10.27
CA GLU A 16 5.39 9.50 -10.67
C GLU A 16 5.04 8.46 -9.59
N CYS A 17 5.28 8.77 -8.33
CA CYS A 17 4.88 7.92 -7.21
C CYS A 17 3.37 7.71 -7.18
N ASP A 18 2.60 8.78 -7.28
CA ASP A 18 1.14 8.72 -7.28
C ASP A 18 0.61 7.86 -8.44
N ALA A 19 1.24 7.95 -9.61
CA ALA A 19 0.87 7.15 -10.77
C ALA A 19 1.13 5.65 -10.54
N VAL A 20 2.27 5.30 -9.95
CA VAL A 20 2.59 3.90 -9.60
C VAL A 20 1.58 3.36 -8.59
N LEU A 21 1.28 4.13 -7.56
CA LEU A 21 0.32 3.75 -6.52
C LEU A 21 -1.09 3.56 -7.08
N ALA A 22 -1.51 4.41 -7.99
CA ALA A 22 -2.87 4.39 -8.55
C ALA A 22 -3.14 3.19 -9.45
N ARG A 23 -2.11 2.69 -10.14
CA ARG A 23 -2.28 1.58 -11.09
C ARG A 23 -1.95 0.19 -10.53
N ASN A 24 -1.54 0.11 -9.27
CA ASN A 24 -1.20 -1.16 -8.62
C ASN A 24 -2.16 -1.48 -7.49
N HIS A 25 -2.34 -2.77 -7.21
CA HIS A 25 -3.26 -3.27 -6.18
C HIS A 25 -2.64 -4.35 -5.29
N VAL A 26 -1.35 -4.60 -5.42
CA VAL A 26 -0.60 -5.52 -4.56
C VAL A 26 0.60 -4.79 -4.00
N GLY A 27 0.72 -4.77 -2.70
CA GLY A 27 1.83 -4.16 -2.00
C GLY A 27 2.14 -4.93 -0.73
N ARG A 28 2.99 -4.34 0.11
CA ARG A 28 3.41 -4.92 1.38
C ARG A 28 3.29 -3.86 2.45
N ILE A 29 2.80 -4.28 3.59
CA ILE A 29 2.74 -3.43 4.77
C ILE A 29 3.71 -3.97 5.82
N ALA A 30 4.55 -3.09 6.36
CA ALA A 30 5.50 -3.42 7.41
C ALA A 30 5.11 -2.68 8.69
N PHE A 31 5.20 -3.37 9.79
CA PHE A 31 4.83 -2.84 11.11
C PHE A 31 5.72 -3.45 12.19
N SER A 32 5.75 -2.80 13.35
CA SER A 32 6.59 -3.26 14.46
C SER A 32 5.80 -3.32 15.77
N PHE A 33 6.20 -4.24 16.63
CA PHE A 33 5.66 -4.41 17.97
C PHE A 33 6.72 -5.07 18.85
N HIS A 34 7.07 -4.43 19.98
CA HIS A 34 8.09 -4.92 20.93
C HIS A 34 9.39 -5.36 20.22
N ASP A 35 9.97 -4.48 19.41
CA ASP A 35 11.21 -4.71 18.66
C ASP A 35 11.14 -5.81 17.59
N HIS A 36 9.98 -6.42 17.38
CA HIS A 36 9.74 -7.30 16.24
C HIS A 36 9.17 -6.53 15.08
N VAL A 37 9.71 -6.79 13.89
CA VAL A 37 9.24 -6.18 12.63
C VAL A 37 8.63 -7.27 11.78
N ASP A 38 7.42 -7.02 11.30
CA ASP A 38 6.72 -7.91 10.38
C ASP A 38 6.46 -7.21 9.05
N ILE A 39 6.32 -8.00 8.01
CA ILE A 39 5.93 -7.54 6.68
C ILE A 39 4.94 -8.54 6.08
N GLU A 40 3.87 -8.03 5.50
CA GLU A 40 2.83 -8.85 4.87
C GLU A 40 2.38 -8.29 3.55
N PRO A 41 2.08 -9.15 2.55
CA PRO A 41 1.44 -8.72 1.32
C PRO A 41 -0.01 -8.34 1.58
N ILE A 42 -0.46 -7.28 0.91
CA ILE A 42 -1.86 -6.84 0.97
C ILE A 42 -2.35 -6.45 -0.42
N ASN A 43 -3.65 -6.56 -0.61
CA ASN A 43 -4.32 -5.87 -1.70
C ASN A 43 -4.71 -4.47 -1.23
N PHE A 44 -4.56 -3.49 -2.09
CA PHE A 44 -4.80 -2.10 -1.75
C PHE A 44 -5.38 -1.32 -2.91
N SER A 45 -5.94 -0.17 -2.61
CA SER A 45 -6.24 0.88 -3.57
C SER A 45 -5.73 2.21 -3.03
N TYR A 46 -5.19 3.03 -3.90
CA TYR A 46 -4.69 4.36 -3.56
C TYR A 46 -5.60 5.43 -4.13
N GLU A 47 -5.98 6.40 -3.30
CA GLU A 47 -6.76 7.54 -3.73
C GLU A 47 -6.42 8.75 -2.85
N GLU A 48 -6.02 9.85 -3.49
CA GLU A 48 -5.84 11.17 -2.86
C GLU A 48 -5.01 11.16 -1.57
N GLY A 49 -3.88 10.49 -1.59
CA GLY A 49 -2.97 10.46 -0.44
C GLY A 49 -3.29 9.40 0.60
N TRP A 50 -4.19 8.46 0.30
CA TRP A 50 -4.57 7.38 1.22
C TRP A 50 -4.45 6.01 0.57
N ILE A 51 -3.87 5.08 1.31
CA ILE A 51 -3.92 3.66 0.99
C ILE A 51 -5.12 3.06 1.70
N TYR A 52 -5.98 2.37 0.97
CA TYR A 52 -7.15 1.65 1.51
C TYR A 52 -6.93 0.16 1.41
N GLY A 53 -7.27 -0.56 2.46
CA GLY A 53 -7.17 -2.00 2.50
C GLY A 53 -8.15 -2.60 3.50
N ARG A 54 -8.15 -3.94 3.54
CA ARG A 54 -8.96 -4.67 4.51
C ARG A 54 -8.24 -5.93 4.96
N THR A 55 -8.59 -6.38 6.15
CA THR A 55 -7.99 -7.56 6.77
C THR A 55 -9.02 -8.27 7.64
N GLY A 56 -8.69 -9.48 8.04
CA GLY A 56 -9.43 -10.19 9.07
C GLY A 56 -9.05 -9.71 10.46
N ASP A 57 -9.86 -10.06 11.45
CA ASP A 57 -9.55 -9.85 12.86
C ASP A 57 -8.44 -10.80 13.30
N GLY A 58 -7.51 -10.35 14.13
CA GLY A 58 -6.43 -11.19 14.64
C GLY A 58 -5.25 -10.43 15.23
N THR A 59 -4.12 -11.13 15.37
CA THR A 59 -2.90 -10.62 16.01
C THR A 59 -2.37 -9.35 15.35
N LYS A 60 -2.45 -9.27 14.03
CA LYS A 60 -2.04 -8.10 13.25
C LYS A 60 -2.77 -6.83 13.67
N LEU A 61 -4.09 -6.91 13.87
CA LEU A 61 -4.87 -5.76 14.33
C LEU A 61 -4.49 -5.32 15.74
N ARG A 62 -4.23 -6.27 16.64
CA ARG A 62 -3.78 -5.96 18.00
C ARG A 62 -2.44 -5.23 17.97
N THR A 63 -1.52 -5.69 17.12
CA THR A 63 -0.23 -5.06 16.92
C THR A 63 -0.39 -3.62 16.44
N LEU A 64 -1.22 -3.39 15.44
CA LEU A 64 -1.47 -2.07 14.86
C LEU A 64 -2.21 -1.12 15.83
N ALA A 65 -2.99 -1.65 16.77
CA ALA A 65 -3.62 -0.85 17.81
C ALA A 65 -2.59 -0.25 18.78
N HIS A 66 -1.45 -0.94 19.00
CA HIS A 66 -0.36 -0.46 19.86
C HIS A 66 0.59 0.50 19.13
N ASN A 67 0.86 0.26 17.87
CA ASN A 67 1.75 1.10 17.06
C ASN A 67 1.14 1.30 15.68
N ARG A 68 0.56 2.47 15.46
CA ARG A 68 -0.12 2.82 14.20
C ARG A 68 0.83 3.21 13.08
N TRP A 69 2.09 3.53 13.39
CA TRP A 69 3.05 3.94 12.38
C TRP A 69 3.53 2.73 11.60
N VAL A 70 3.30 2.77 10.29
CA VAL A 70 3.60 1.67 9.38
C VAL A 70 4.39 2.15 8.17
N ALA A 71 5.01 1.22 7.47
CA ALA A 71 5.53 1.45 6.14
C ALA A 71 4.75 0.59 5.15
N PHE A 72 4.52 1.14 3.99
CA PHE A 72 3.87 0.46 2.87
C PHE A 72 4.77 0.55 1.65
N GLU A 73 4.84 -0.52 0.86
CA GLU A 73 5.61 -0.54 -0.37
C GLU A 73 4.81 -1.22 -1.48
N THR A 74 4.91 -0.67 -2.69
CA THR A 74 4.51 -1.37 -3.91
C THR A 74 5.58 -1.18 -4.97
N ASP A 75 5.69 -2.15 -5.88
CA ASP A 75 6.69 -2.09 -6.94
C ASP A 75 6.18 -2.67 -8.24
N GLU A 76 6.91 -2.33 -9.29
CA GLU A 76 6.74 -2.87 -10.64
C GLU A 76 8.11 -3.35 -11.09
N VAL A 77 8.27 -4.65 -11.29
CA VAL A 77 9.56 -5.25 -11.64
C VAL A 77 9.44 -5.92 -13.01
N ASN A 78 10.13 -5.40 -13.99
CA ASN A 78 10.22 -6.00 -15.33
C ASN A 78 11.50 -6.82 -15.47
N ALA A 79 12.61 -6.37 -14.89
CA ALA A 79 13.90 -7.03 -14.92
C ALA A 79 14.73 -6.53 -13.74
N MET A 80 15.91 -7.14 -13.53
CA MET A 80 16.82 -6.83 -12.43
C MET A 80 17.16 -5.34 -12.33
N PHE A 81 17.28 -4.65 -13.47
CA PHE A 81 17.58 -3.23 -13.53
C PHE A 81 16.53 -2.44 -14.34
N ASP A 82 15.29 -2.89 -14.26
CA ASP A 82 14.14 -2.22 -14.84
C ASP A 82 12.96 -2.38 -13.89
N TRP A 83 12.86 -1.46 -12.92
CA TRP A 83 11.84 -1.52 -11.88
C TRP A 83 11.53 -0.13 -11.32
N ARG A 84 10.38 -0.02 -10.69
CA ARG A 84 9.95 1.15 -9.89
C ARG A 84 9.45 0.66 -8.55
N SER A 85 9.80 1.39 -7.50
CA SER A 85 9.32 1.10 -6.14
C SER A 85 8.89 2.39 -5.47
N VAL A 86 7.78 2.33 -4.75
CA VAL A 86 7.25 3.45 -3.97
C VAL A 86 7.07 2.99 -2.53
N VAL A 87 7.56 3.80 -1.60
CA VAL A 87 7.42 3.56 -0.16
C VAL A 87 6.62 4.70 0.45
N ILE A 88 5.61 4.35 1.23
CA ILE A 88 4.83 5.27 2.04
C ILE A 88 5.13 4.99 3.51
N LYS A 89 5.32 6.05 4.30
CA LYS A 89 5.34 5.95 5.76
C LYS A 89 4.24 6.83 6.31
N GLY A 90 3.47 6.28 7.24
CA GLY A 90 2.35 7.00 7.82
C GLY A 90 1.61 6.17 8.85
N ALA A 91 0.58 6.78 9.43
CA ALA A 91 -0.24 6.12 10.42
C ALA A 91 -1.37 5.32 9.78
N LEU A 92 -1.65 4.15 10.33
CA LEU A 92 -2.77 3.31 9.96
C LEU A 92 -3.97 3.59 10.86
N TYR A 93 -5.14 3.71 10.26
CA TYR A 93 -6.41 3.92 10.97
C TYR A 93 -7.37 2.80 10.63
N ILE A 94 -7.85 2.10 11.65
CA ILE A 94 -8.96 1.14 11.52
C ILE A 94 -10.25 1.95 11.50
N LEU A 95 -11.09 1.69 10.51
CA LEU A 95 -12.29 2.49 10.26
C LEU A 95 -13.52 1.82 10.88
N ASP A 96 -14.29 2.61 11.61
CA ASP A 96 -15.51 2.13 12.26
C ASP A 96 -16.63 1.91 11.25
N PRO A 97 -17.25 0.72 11.22
CA PRO A 97 -18.41 0.47 10.37
C PRO A 97 -19.53 1.49 10.63
N GLY A 98 -20.13 1.97 9.57
CA GLY A 98 -21.20 2.97 9.65
C GLY A 98 -20.72 4.41 9.69
N GLY A 99 -19.40 4.66 9.84
CA GLY A 99 -18.84 6.00 9.73
C GLY A 99 -18.58 6.42 8.29
N ALA A 100 -18.56 7.71 8.02
CA ALA A 100 -18.31 8.24 6.67
C ALA A 100 -16.95 7.81 6.09
N PRO A 101 -15.84 7.78 6.86
CA PRO A 101 -14.58 7.27 6.34
C PRO A 101 -14.64 5.79 5.92
N HIS A 102 -15.35 4.97 6.67
CA HIS A 102 -15.55 3.56 6.33
C HIS A 102 -16.34 3.42 5.04
N GLU A 103 -17.45 4.15 4.89
CA GLU A 103 -18.27 4.11 3.67
C GLU A 103 -17.47 4.54 2.44
N HIS A 104 -16.66 5.59 2.59
CA HIS A 104 -15.79 6.04 1.50
C HIS A 104 -14.75 4.97 1.13
N ALA A 105 -14.09 4.37 2.11
CA ALA A 105 -13.12 3.31 1.90
C ALA A 105 -13.75 2.11 1.17
N VAL A 106 -14.95 1.71 1.57
CA VAL A 106 -15.68 0.62 0.89
C VAL A 106 -15.94 0.98 -0.57
N SER A 107 -16.34 2.21 -0.86
CA SER A 107 -16.56 2.66 -2.25
C SER A 107 -15.28 2.60 -3.08
N VAL A 108 -14.14 2.96 -2.50
CA VAL A 108 -12.83 2.87 -3.16
C VAL A 108 -12.47 1.42 -3.46
N LEU A 109 -12.60 0.53 -2.47
CA LEU A 109 -12.28 -0.89 -2.62
C LEU A 109 -13.17 -1.57 -3.67
N ARG A 110 -14.43 -1.18 -3.76
CA ARG A 110 -15.39 -1.73 -4.73
C ARG A 110 -15.12 -1.32 -6.17
N LYS A 111 -14.27 -0.33 -6.40
CA LYS A 111 -13.86 0.04 -7.76
C LYS A 111 -13.11 -1.09 -8.46
N PHE A 112 -12.32 -1.88 -7.72
CA PHE A 112 -11.63 -3.03 -8.31
C PHE A 112 -12.19 -4.39 -7.88
N LEU A 113 -12.89 -4.45 -6.76
CA LEU A 113 -13.61 -5.66 -6.32
C LEU A 113 -15.04 -5.27 -5.92
N PRO A 114 -15.98 -5.24 -6.89
CA PRO A 114 -17.35 -4.75 -6.65
C PRO A 114 -18.10 -5.45 -5.53
N GLU A 115 -17.79 -6.72 -5.26
CA GLU A 115 -18.46 -7.52 -4.24
C GLU A 115 -17.83 -7.39 -2.84
N ALA A 116 -16.76 -6.58 -2.69
CA ALA A 116 -16.11 -6.40 -1.40
C ALA A 116 -17.10 -5.97 -0.31
N LEU A 117 -17.08 -6.68 0.82
CA LEU A 117 -17.93 -6.44 1.99
C LEU A 117 -19.45 -6.59 1.69
N GLY A 118 -19.79 -7.25 0.62
CA GLY A 118 -21.16 -7.56 0.27
C GLY A 118 -21.47 -9.04 0.46
N ALA A 119 -22.69 -9.43 0.10
CA ALA A 119 -23.17 -10.81 0.28
C ALA A 119 -22.40 -11.85 -0.55
N ARG A 120 -21.79 -11.42 -1.65
CA ARG A 120 -21.02 -12.29 -2.57
C ARG A 120 -19.53 -12.05 -2.48
N ASP A 121 -19.06 -11.47 -1.39
CA ASP A 121 -17.64 -11.20 -1.19
C ASP A 121 -16.83 -12.51 -1.24
N PRO A 122 -15.84 -12.63 -2.14
CA PRO A 122 -15.01 -13.83 -2.20
C PRO A 122 -14.08 -13.99 -0.97
N PHE A 123 -13.93 -12.92 -0.15
CA PHE A 123 -13.11 -12.93 1.06
C PHE A 123 -13.92 -12.46 2.28
N PRO A 124 -14.96 -13.23 2.68
CA PRO A 124 -15.92 -12.77 3.69
C PRO A 124 -15.32 -12.60 5.09
N ASP A 125 -14.16 -13.20 5.36
CA ASP A 125 -13.47 -13.07 6.65
C ASP A 125 -12.69 -11.76 6.78
N ARG A 126 -12.50 -11.01 5.69
CA ARG A 126 -11.78 -9.72 5.68
C ARG A 126 -12.75 -8.57 5.93
N THR A 127 -13.25 -8.48 7.15
CA THR A 127 -14.30 -7.53 7.54
C THR A 127 -13.79 -6.22 8.08
N VAL A 128 -12.51 -6.13 8.41
CA VAL A 128 -11.91 -4.94 9.01
C VAL A 128 -11.31 -4.08 7.92
N VAL A 129 -11.82 -2.86 7.77
CA VAL A 129 -11.36 -1.89 6.78
C VAL A 129 -10.43 -0.90 7.45
N PHE A 130 -9.32 -0.60 6.79
CA PHE A 130 -8.34 0.36 7.28
C PHE A 130 -7.88 1.29 6.17
N ARG A 131 -7.24 2.38 6.57
CA ARG A 131 -6.53 3.26 5.65
C ARG A 131 -5.22 3.71 6.25
N VAL A 132 -4.24 4.01 5.40
CA VAL A 132 -2.93 4.55 5.79
C VAL A 132 -2.76 5.90 5.13
N HIS A 133 -2.45 6.93 5.92
CA HIS A 133 -2.15 8.25 5.39
C HIS A 133 -0.73 8.28 4.81
N ALA A 134 -0.58 8.85 3.62
CA ALA A 134 0.70 8.98 2.96
C ALA A 134 1.45 10.23 3.47
N ASP A 135 1.95 10.17 4.71
CA ASP A 135 2.69 11.29 5.32
C ASP A 135 4.03 11.53 4.62
N GLN A 136 4.75 10.45 4.33
CA GLN A 136 6.00 10.49 3.59
C GLN A 136 5.89 9.54 2.40
N VAL A 137 6.21 10.05 1.22
CA VAL A 137 6.19 9.26 -0.01
C VAL A 137 7.54 9.39 -0.69
N THR A 138 8.19 8.29 -0.92
CA THR A 138 9.44 8.22 -1.67
C THR A 138 9.34 7.15 -2.74
N GLY A 139 10.02 7.36 -3.86
CA GLY A 139 10.07 6.38 -4.91
C GLY A 139 11.41 6.37 -5.61
N ARG A 140 11.78 5.21 -6.11
CA ARG A 140 13.01 5.02 -6.87
C ARG A 140 12.73 4.17 -8.10
N THR A 141 13.54 4.37 -9.11
CA THR A 141 13.50 3.56 -10.31
C THR A 141 14.92 3.19 -10.75
N ALA A 142 15.03 1.99 -11.29
CA ALA A 142 16.18 1.59 -12.12
C ALA A 142 15.64 1.43 -13.54
N ALA A 143 16.32 2.02 -14.50
CA ALA A 143 15.93 1.94 -15.90
C ALA A 143 17.15 1.58 -16.73
N LYS A 144 16.91 0.82 -17.82
CA LYS A 144 17.94 0.57 -18.79
C LYS A 144 18.28 1.87 -19.52
N PRO A 145 19.54 2.09 -19.89
CA PRO A 145 19.90 3.23 -20.74
C PRO A 145 19.20 3.07 -22.11
N GLU A 146 18.78 4.20 -22.62
CA GLU A 146 18.20 4.26 -23.97
C GLU A 146 19.24 3.97 -25.06
#